data_daf0b17e84ebe22baedc5a20aabf6006
#
_entry.id   daf0b17e84ebe22baedc5a20aabf6006
#
_cell.length_a   1.000
_cell.length_b   1.000
_cell.length_c   1.000
_cell.angle_alpha   90.00
_cell.angle_beta   90.00
_cell.angle_gamma   90.00
#
_symmetry.space_group_name_H-M   'P 1'
#
loop_
_entity.id
_entity.type
_entity.pdbx_description
1 polymer ?
#
loop_
_entity_poly.entity_id
_entity_poly.type
_entity_poly.pdbx_seq_one_letter_code
_entity_poly.pdbx_strand_id
1 'polypeptide(L)'
;MRILGVDPGITRCGIGVVDYDTSRQCTLVYVGVVRSDPNIATQFRLLKISQGVAETIARYQPDIVALERPFAKENRQSVATTMQAMGIAMVEAARQGLPVAVHTPSEVKAAVSGNGSASKAQVQAMVARILRLSEPPKPADAADALAVAITQAWRGTGILGAGADGDFSVTLSGKVKTAAGTHLTDAQRLWAEAEAKTRRSGAVDPRRRRKPL
;
A
#
# COMPACT_ATOMS: atom_id res chain seq x y z
N MET A 1 -11.48 -10.73 -8.42
CA MET A 1 -10.39 -10.25 -7.54
C MET A 1 -10.92 -9.05 -6.77
N ARG A 2 -10.78 -9.06 -5.44
CA ARG A 2 -11.19 -7.95 -4.57
C ARG A 2 -9.98 -7.13 -4.14
N ILE A 3 -10.07 -5.82 -4.24
CA ILE A 3 -8.96 -4.91 -4.00
C ILE A 3 -9.37 -3.90 -2.93
N LEU A 4 -8.55 -3.78 -1.88
CA LEU A 4 -8.65 -2.72 -0.89
C LEU A 4 -7.69 -1.59 -1.28
N GLY A 5 -8.23 -0.44 -1.65
CA GLY A 5 -7.48 0.79 -1.83
C GLY A 5 -7.45 1.60 -0.53
N VAL A 6 -6.30 2.14 -0.21
CA VAL A 6 -6.10 3.01 0.96
C VAL A 6 -5.40 4.30 0.52
N ASP A 7 -6.00 5.43 0.86
CA ASP A 7 -5.40 6.76 0.82
C ASP A 7 -4.92 7.12 2.24
N PRO A 8 -3.62 6.97 2.54
CA PRO A 8 -3.13 7.01 3.92
C PRO A 8 -3.02 8.44 4.44
N GLY A 9 -3.97 8.86 5.25
CA GLY A 9 -3.93 10.12 5.99
C GLY A 9 -4.12 9.91 7.48
N ILE A 10 -3.28 10.53 8.35
CA ILE A 10 -3.38 10.31 9.79
C ILE A 10 -4.68 10.85 10.40
N THR A 11 -5.23 11.95 9.87
CA THR A 11 -6.50 12.52 10.34
C THR A 11 -7.70 11.88 9.66
N ARG A 12 -7.57 11.57 8.38
CA ARG A 12 -8.57 10.94 7.53
C ARG A 12 -7.86 9.95 6.63
N CYS A 13 -8.04 8.67 6.92
CA CYS A 13 -7.54 7.59 6.09
C CYS A 13 -8.69 7.09 5.21
N GLY A 14 -8.61 7.36 3.91
CA GLY A 14 -9.58 6.90 2.93
C GLY A 14 -9.49 5.39 2.74
N ILE A 15 -10.62 4.73 2.63
CA ILE A 15 -10.75 3.28 2.39
C ILE A 15 -11.76 3.04 1.29
N GLY A 16 -11.37 2.27 0.28
CA GLY A 16 -12.23 1.88 -0.83
C GLY A 16 -12.03 0.41 -1.19
N VAL A 17 -13.10 -0.36 -1.29
CA VAL A 17 -13.05 -1.76 -1.72
C VAL A 17 -13.81 -1.90 -3.04
N VAL A 18 -13.16 -2.50 -4.03
CA VAL A 18 -13.75 -2.79 -5.32
C VAL A 18 -13.58 -4.26 -5.69
N ASP A 19 -14.58 -4.82 -6.35
CA ASP A 19 -14.45 -6.08 -7.08
C ASP A 19 -14.07 -5.80 -8.53
N TYR A 20 -13.10 -6.54 -9.04
CA TYR A 20 -12.63 -6.48 -10.41
C TYR A 20 -12.83 -7.83 -11.09
N ASP A 21 -13.50 -7.83 -12.22
CA ASP A 21 -13.85 -9.03 -12.97
C ASP A 21 -12.99 -9.24 -14.23
N THR A 22 -13.21 -10.36 -14.90
CA THR A 22 -12.53 -10.73 -16.16
C THR A 22 -12.91 -9.83 -17.33
N SER A 23 -14.04 -9.12 -17.26
CA SER A 23 -14.47 -8.13 -18.26
C SER A 23 -13.83 -6.76 -18.05
N ARG A 24 -12.88 -6.65 -17.11
CA ARG A 24 -12.18 -5.42 -16.73
C ARG A 24 -13.10 -4.35 -16.13
N GLN A 25 -14.22 -4.76 -15.54
CA GLN A 25 -15.12 -3.87 -14.83
C GLN A 25 -14.81 -3.85 -13.34
N CYS A 26 -14.92 -2.66 -12.75
CA CYS A 26 -14.83 -2.45 -11.30
C CYS A 26 -16.23 -2.21 -10.75
N THR A 27 -16.56 -2.90 -9.66
CA THR A 27 -17.82 -2.72 -8.91
C THR A 27 -17.50 -2.28 -7.49
N LEU A 28 -18.21 -1.26 -7.00
CA LEU A 28 -18.08 -0.79 -5.63
C LEU A 28 -18.59 -1.84 -4.64
N VAL A 29 -17.74 -2.19 -3.66
CA VAL A 29 -18.11 -3.06 -2.54
C VAL A 29 -18.27 -2.25 -1.27
N TYR A 30 -17.31 -1.36 -0.99
CA TYR A 30 -17.32 -0.51 0.19
C TYR A 30 -16.53 0.78 -0.03
N VAL A 31 -16.95 1.84 0.63
CA VAL A 31 -16.23 3.10 0.67
C VAL A 31 -16.42 3.76 2.04
N GLY A 32 -15.34 4.31 2.60
CA GLY A 32 -15.39 4.96 3.91
C GLY A 32 -14.12 5.73 4.24
N VAL A 33 -14.11 6.32 5.44
CA VAL A 33 -12.95 7.04 5.97
C VAL A 33 -12.79 6.71 7.45
N VAL A 34 -11.62 6.23 7.82
CA VAL A 34 -11.22 6.14 9.23
C VAL A 34 -10.77 7.53 9.67
N ARG A 35 -11.42 8.07 10.69
CA ARG A 35 -11.14 9.40 11.24
C ARG A 35 -10.45 9.29 12.58
N SER A 36 -9.43 10.10 12.81
CA SER A 36 -8.80 10.27 14.11
C SER A 36 -8.84 11.73 14.55
N ASP A 37 -8.97 11.95 15.86
CA ASP A 37 -8.94 13.30 16.42
C ASP A 37 -7.50 13.86 16.37
N PRO A 38 -7.26 15.05 15.78
CA PRO A 38 -5.95 15.67 15.74
C PRO A 38 -5.39 16.06 17.12
N ASN A 39 -6.24 16.16 18.14
CA ASN A 39 -5.85 16.54 19.51
C ASN A 39 -5.33 15.36 20.35
N ILE A 40 -5.46 14.12 19.88
CA ILE A 40 -4.90 12.95 20.59
C ILE A 40 -3.50 12.63 20.08
N ALA A 41 -2.70 11.99 20.93
CA ALA A 41 -1.32 11.63 20.61
C ALA A 41 -1.22 10.72 19.40
N THR A 42 -0.18 10.90 18.59
CA THR A 42 0.03 10.25 17.28
C THR A 42 -0.13 8.72 17.33
N GLN A 43 0.42 8.07 18.36
CA GLN A 43 0.34 6.61 18.50
C GLN A 43 -1.10 6.09 18.60
N PHE A 44 -2.00 6.81 19.28
CA PHE A 44 -3.41 6.42 19.38
C PHE A 44 -4.17 6.70 18.09
N ARG A 45 -3.76 7.74 17.35
CA ARG A 45 -4.29 8.02 16.02
C ARG A 45 -3.91 6.90 15.04
N LEU A 46 -2.66 6.45 15.07
CA LEU A 46 -2.18 5.33 14.27
C LEU A 46 -2.88 4.02 14.66
N LEU A 47 -3.11 3.79 15.97
CA LEU A 47 -3.89 2.65 16.44
C LEU A 47 -5.32 2.66 15.88
N LYS A 48 -5.96 3.84 15.80
CA LYS A 48 -7.29 3.97 15.20
C LYS A 48 -7.30 3.60 13.72
N ILE A 49 -6.25 3.99 12.98
CA ILE A 49 -6.10 3.62 11.56
C ILE A 49 -5.87 2.11 11.43
N SER A 50 -4.99 1.54 12.26
CA SER A 50 -4.73 0.08 12.34
C SER A 50 -6.03 -0.70 12.50
N GLN A 51 -6.84 -0.33 13.51
CA GLN A 51 -8.13 -0.96 13.76
C GLN A 51 -9.08 -0.89 12.55
N GLY A 52 -9.23 0.30 11.97
CA GLY A 52 -10.14 0.48 10.83
C GLY A 52 -9.70 -0.28 9.56
N VAL A 53 -8.39 -0.36 9.30
CA VAL A 53 -7.85 -1.17 8.19
C VAL A 53 -8.04 -2.66 8.48
N ALA A 54 -7.70 -3.12 9.69
CA ALA A 54 -7.86 -4.51 10.10
C ALA A 54 -9.33 -4.97 10.03
N GLU A 55 -10.27 -4.17 10.54
CA GLU A 55 -11.71 -4.41 10.45
C GLU A 55 -12.19 -4.50 9.00
N THR A 56 -11.67 -3.62 8.13
CA THR A 56 -12.02 -3.64 6.70
C THR A 56 -11.51 -4.90 6.02
N ILE A 57 -10.26 -5.29 6.28
CA ILE A 57 -9.66 -6.52 5.74
C ILE A 57 -10.48 -7.74 6.23
N ALA A 58 -10.76 -7.83 7.51
CA ALA A 58 -11.51 -8.95 8.08
C ALA A 58 -12.94 -9.06 7.51
N ARG A 59 -13.61 -7.92 7.30
CA ARG A 59 -15.00 -7.88 6.83
C ARG A 59 -15.13 -8.17 5.34
N TYR A 60 -14.24 -7.60 4.52
CA TYR A 60 -14.37 -7.66 3.07
C TYR A 60 -13.42 -8.64 2.40
N GLN A 61 -12.43 -9.17 3.12
CA GLN A 61 -11.47 -10.19 2.66
C GLN A 61 -10.89 -9.89 1.26
N PRO A 62 -10.15 -8.78 1.11
CA PRO A 62 -9.53 -8.43 -0.16
C PRO A 62 -8.41 -9.42 -0.51
N ASP A 63 -8.13 -9.58 -1.80
CA ASP A 63 -7.01 -10.37 -2.31
C ASP A 63 -5.69 -9.59 -2.28
N ILE A 64 -5.77 -8.24 -2.26
CA ILE A 64 -4.61 -7.34 -2.28
C ILE A 64 -4.97 -5.99 -1.65
N VAL A 65 -3.98 -5.35 -1.03
CA VAL A 65 -4.06 -3.97 -0.54
C VAL A 65 -3.25 -3.05 -1.45
N ALA A 66 -3.87 -2.00 -1.95
CA ALA A 66 -3.22 -0.98 -2.77
C ALA A 66 -3.15 0.35 -2.01
N LEU A 67 -1.98 1.00 -2.01
CA LEU A 67 -1.69 2.21 -1.27
C LEU A 67 -1.24 3.33 -2.21
N GLU A 68 -1.64 4.57 -1.92
CA GLU A 68 -1.03 5.73 -2.55
C GLU A 68 0.23 6.14 -1.79
N ARG A 69 1.33 6.35 -2.52
CA ARG A 69 2.59 6.83 -1.95
C ARG A 69 2.58 8.35 -1.87
N PRO A 70 2.87 8.96 -0.71
CA PRO A 70 2.94 10.41 -0.59
C PRO A 70 4.02 11.00 -1.51
N PHE A 71 3.76 12.19 -2.03
CA PHE A 71 4.66 12.86 -2.96
C PHE A 71 5.59 13.83 -2.22
N ALA A 72 6.88 13.84 -2.58
CA ALA A 72 7.94 14.59 -1.90
C ALA A 72 7.82 16.13 -1.96
N LYS A 73 6.85 16.70 -2.72
CA LYS A 73 6.60 18.14 -2.79
C LYS A 73 5.70 18.67 -1.68
N GLU A 74 5.12 17.79 -0.86
CA GLU A 74 4.31 18.18 0.28
C GLU A 74 5.18 18.64 1.46
N ASN A 75 4.55 19.29 2.46
CA ASN A 75 5.22 19.67 3.69
C ASN A 75 5.82 18.42 4.36
N ARG A 76 7.10 18.48 4.76
CA ARG A 76 7.84 17.36 5.37
C ARG A 76 7.10 16.70 6.53
N GLN A 77 6.43 17.48 7.36
CA GLN A 77 5.68 16.94 8.50
C GLN A 77 4.43 16.17 8.04
N SER A 78 3.74 16.65 7.02
CA SER A 78 2.61 15.95 6.39
C SER A 78 3.05 14.63 5.77
N VAL A 79 4.17 14.64 5.03
CA VAL A 79 4.76 13.42 4.44
C VAL A 79 5.10 12.39 5.53
N ALA A 80 5.74 12.82 6.63
CA ALA A 80 6.12 11.91 7.72
C ALA A 80 4.90 11.20 8.34
N THR A 81 3.83 11.93 8.63
CA THR A 81 2.60 11.36 9.21
C THR A 81 1.84 10.47 8.22
N THR A 82 1.85 10.81 6.93
CA THR A 82 1.27 9.98 5.88
C THR A 82 2.04 8.66 5.72
N MET A 83 3.39 8.72 5.76
CA MET A 83 4.23 7.51 5.72
C MET A 83 4.01 6.60 6.93
N GLN A 84 3.77 7.16 8.12
CA GLN A 84 3.40 6.37 9.31
C GLN A 84 2.07 5.64 9.09
N ALA A 85 1.04 6.34 8.62
CA ALA A 85 -0.26 5.73 8.33
C ALA A 85 -0.16 4.66 7.23
N MET A 86 0.63 4.90 6.18
CA MET A 86 0.93 3.93 5.14
C MET A 86 1.61 2.68 5.71
N GLY A 87 2.62 2.85 6.56
CA GLY A 87 3.31 1.73 7.22
C GLY A 87 2.36 0.87 8.08
N ILE A 88 1.41 1.50 8.78
CA ILE A 88 0.37 0.80 9.53
C ILE A 88 -0.51 -0.05 8.59
N ALA A 89 -0.97 0.50 7.47
CA ALA A 89 -1.77 -0.27 6.52
C ALA A 89 -0.99 -1.46 5.92
N MET A 90 0.32 -1.30 5.66
CA MET A 90 1.20 -2.40 5.24
C MET A 90 1.32 -3.50 6.31
N VAL A 91 1.44 -3.11 7.59
CA VAL A 91 1.51 -4.07 8.70
C VAL A 91 0.22 -4.87 8.82
N GLU A 92 -0.95 -4.22 8.71
CA GLU A 92 -2.23 -4.92 8.76
C GLU A 92 -2.44 -5.87 7.57
N ALA A 93 -2.01 -5.47 6.37
CA ALA A 93 -2.00 -6.37 5.21
C ALA A 93 -1.09 -7.59 5.44
N ALA A 94 0.13 -7.36 5.93
CA ALA A 94 1.10 -8.42 6.20
C ALA A 94 0.64 -9.40 7.28
N ARG A 95 -0.08 -8.94 8.30
CA ARG A 95 -0.69 -9.80 9.34
C ARG A 95 -1.68 -10.82 8.77
N GLN A 96 -2.32 -10.47 7.66
CA GLN A 96 -3.27 -11.32 6.95
C GLN A 96 -2.65 -12.04 5.74
N GLY A 97 -1.34 -11.92 5.53
CA GLY A 97 -0.64 -12.52 4.39
C GLY A 97 -1.00 -11.90 3.04
N LEU A 98 -1.56 -10.70 3.02
CA LEU A 98 -2.00 -10.04 1.80
C LEU A 98 -0.83 -9.33 1.10
N PRO A 99 -0.73 -9.44 -0.23
CA PRO A 99 0.20 -8.63 -1.00
C PRO A 99 -0.17 -7.15 -0.92
N VAL A 100 0.86 -6.29 -1.03
CA VAL A 100 0.70 -4.84 -1.02
C VAL A 100 1.25 -4.26 -2.31
N ALA A 101 0.45 -3.46 -3.00
CA ALA A 101 0.87 -2.64 -4.13
C ALA A 101 0.95 -1.16 -3.75
N VAL A 102 1.89 -0.44 -4.37
CA VAL A 102 2.09 0.99 -4.11
C VAL A 102 2.09 1.76 -5.42
N HIS A 103 1.27 2.79 -5.51
CA HIS A 103 1.13 3.66 -6.67
C HIS A 103 1.46 5.11 -6.35
N THR A 104 2.05 5.81 -7.29
CA THR A 104 2.26 7.26 -7.19
C THR A 104 0.97 8.02 -7.54
N PRO A 105 0.78 9.26 -7.03
CA PRO A 105 -0.37 10.08 -7.39
C PRO A 105 -0.54 10.30 -8.91
N SER A 106 0.56 10.43 -9.64
CA SER A 106 0.52 10.58 -11.10
C SER A 106 0.07 9.31 -11.81
N GLU A 107 0.45 8.13 -11.31
CA GLU A 107 -0.03 6.84 -11.82
C GLU A 107 -1.51 6.65 -11.57
N VAL A 108 -2.01 7.03 -10.38
CA VAL A 108 -3.43 6.98 -10.04
C VAL A 108 -4.23 7.89 -10.97
N LYS A 109 -3.81 9.15 -11.12
CA LYS A 109 -4.46 10.08 -12.04
C LYS A 109 -4.47 9.56 -13.48
N ALA A 110 -3.32 9.10 -13.98
CA ALA A 110 -3.22 8.58 -15.34
C ALA A 110 -4.07 7.33 -15.57
N ALA A 111 -4.12 6.42 -14.61
CA ALA A 111 -4.94 5.21 -14.73
C ALA A 111 -6.44 5.52 -14.78
N VAL A 112 -6.92 6.37 -13.87
CA VAL A 112 -8.35 6.65 -13.74
C VAL A 112 -8.87 7.63 -14.79
N SER A 113 -8.09 8.66 -15.15
CA SER A 113 -8.56 9.75 -16.05
C SER A 113 -7.86 9.78 -17.41
N GLY A 114 -6.87 8.93 -17.65
CA GLY A 114 -6.03 8.99 -18.87
C GLY A 114 -4.99 10.12 -18.83
N ASN A 115 -4.97 10.96 -17.78
CA ASN A 115 -4.06 12.11 -17.67
C ASN A 115 -3.43 12.19 -16.28
N GLY A 116 -2.10 12.02 -16.19
CA GLY A 116 -1.35 12.08 -14.92
C GLY A 116 -1.34 13.44 -14.23
N SER A 117 -1.77 14.51 -14.90
CA SER A 117 -1.92 15.86 -14.36
C SER A 117 -3.39 16.25 -14.07
N ALA A 118 -4.34 15.31 -14.16
CA ALA A 118 -5.74 15.55 -13.90
C ALA A 118 -5.98 16.21 -12.53
N SER A 119 -6.96 17.10 -12.48
CA SER A 119 -7.40 17.71 -11.22
C SER A 119 -8.10 16.68 -10.33
N LYS A 120 -8.17 16.96 -9.02
CA LYS A 120 -8.88 16.09 -8.08
C LYS A 120 -10.36 15.91 -8.47
N ALA A 121 -11.02 16.97 -8.89
CA ALA A 121 -12.41 16.90 -9.35
C ALA A 121 -12.61 16.00 -10.58
N GLN A 122 -11.67 16.03 -11.53
CA GLN A 122 -11.70 15.14 -12.69
C GLN A 122 -11.53 13.68 -12.30
N VAL A 123 -10.60 13.36 -11.39
CA VAL A 123 -10.41 11.99 -10.88
C VAL A 123 -11.68 11.50 -10.18
N GLN A 124 -12.28 12.32 -9.31
CA GLN A 124 -13.52 11.96 -8.60
C GLN A 124 -14.70 11.70 -9.55
N ALA A 125 -14.87 12.56 -10.57
CA ALA A 125 -15.90 12.37 -11.59
C ALA A 125 -15.68 11.06 -12.38
N MET A 126 -14.42 10.73 -12.69
CA MET A 126 -14.09 9.47 -13.37
C MET A 126 -14.32 8.25 -12.49
N VAL A 127 -13.97 8.30 -11.19
CA VAL A 127 -14.28 7.24 -10.22
C VAL A 127 -15.78 6.96 -10.20
N ALA A 128 -16.62 8.01 -10.09
CA ALA A 128 -18.06 7.86 -10.12
C ALA A 128 -18.53 7.18 -11.43
N ARG A 129 -18.02 7.62 -12.57
CA ARG A 129 -18.38 7.06 -13.88
C ARG A 129 -17.96 5.59 -14.01
N ILE A 130 -16.74 5.25 -13.60
CA ILE A 130 -16.19 3.88 -13.67
C ILE A 130 -17.04 2.93 -12.83
N LEU A 131 -17.39 3.36 -11.61
CA LEU A 131 -18.16 2.58 -10.66
C LEU A 131 -19.69 2.72 -10.86
N ARG A 132 -20.14 3.46 -11.90
CA ARG A 132 -21.56 3.71 -12.24
C ARG A 132 -22.35 4.31 -11.08
N LEU A 133 -21.72 5.22 -10.32
CA LEU A 133 -22.38 5.93 -9.24
C LEU A 133 -23.12 7.17 -9.76
N SER A 134 -24.22 7.54 -9.12
CA SER A 134 -24.99 8.74 -9.47
C SER A 134 -24.25 10.04 -9.16
N GLU A 135 -23.36 10.02 -8.17
CA GLU A 135 -22.53 11.15 -7.76
C GLU A 135 -21.17 10.68 -7.25
N PRO A 136 -20.13 11.54 -7.24
CA PRO A 136 -18.83 11.20 -6.67
C PRO A 136 -18.95 10.84 -5.18
N PRO A 137 -18.19 9.80 -4.73
CA PRO A 137 -18.17 9.41 -3.32
C PRO A 137 -17.73 10.55 -2.41
N LYS A 138 -18.36 10.66 -1.26
CA LYS A 138 -18.05 11.64 -0.21
C LYS A 138 -17.65 10.92 1.09
N PRO A 139 -16.67 11.45 1.84
CA PRO A 139 -15.80 12.60 1.52
C PRO A 139 -14.77 12.31 0.43
N ALA A 140 -14.03 13.34 0.00
CA ALA A 140 -13.04 13.26 -1.08
C ALA A 140 -11.99 12.16 -0.88
N ASP A 141 -11.49 11.99 0.36
CA ASP A 141 -10.50 10.96 0.71
C ASP A 141 -11.01 9.52 0.41
N ALA A 142 -12.32 9.31 0.47
CA ALA A 142 -12.95 8.05 0.10
C ALA A 142 -12.89 7.79 -1.42
N ALA A 143 -13.08 8.84 -2.23
CA ALA A 143 -12.93 8.76 -3.68
C ALA A 143 -11.48 8.52 -4.10
N ASP A 144 -10.51 9.11 -3.39
CA ASP A 144 -9.09 8.93 -3.63
C ASP A 144 -8.69 7.45 -3.36
N ALA A 145 -9.16 6.85 -2.28
CA ALA A 145 -8.94 5.44 -1.99
C ALA A 145 -9.54 4.50 -3.06
N LEU A 146 -10.73 4.81 -3.59
CA LEU A 146 -11.31 4.06 -4.71
C LEU A 146 -10.49 4.21 -5.99
N ALA A 147 -9.93 5.41 -6.26
CA ALA A 147 -9.05 5.62 -7.41
C ALA A 147 -7.78 4.75 -7.33
N VAL A 148 -7.22 4.57 -6.13
CA VAL A 148 -6.08 3.67 -5.87
C VAL A 148 -6.47 2.22 -6.14
N ALA A 149 -7.63 1.76 -5.65
CA ALA A 149 -8.10 0.40 -5.89
C ALA A 149 -8.35 0.11 -7.39
N ILE A 150 -8.98 1.05 -8.11
CA ILE A 150 -9.19 0.96 -9.56
C ILE A 150 -7.86 0.93 -10.31
N THR A 151 -6.88 1.72 -9.89
CA THR A 151 -5.55 1.72 -10.48
C THR A 151 -4.90 0.35 -10.39
N GLN A 152 -4.95 -0.28 -9.21
CA GLN A 152 -4.43 -1.64 -9.03
C GLN A 152 -5.19 -2.65 -9.88
N ALA A 153 -6.51 -2.55 -9.96
CA ALA A 153 -7.34 -3.41 -10.79
C ALA A 153 -6.89 -3.42 -12.26
N TRP A 154 -6.60 -2.25 -12.81
CA TRP A 154 -6.31 -2.12 -14.24
C TRP A 154 -4.83 -2.29 -14.60
N ARG A 155 -3.92 -1.95 -13.71
CA ARG A 155 -2.48 -2.01 -13.95
C ARG A 155 -1.84 -3.31 -13.47
N GLY A 156 -2.28 -3.85 -12.34
CA GLY A 156 -1.70 -5.06 -11.73
C GLY A 156 -0.22 -4.91 -11.32
N THR A 157 0.29 -3.68 -11.27
CA THR A 157 1.71 -3.36 -11.02
C THR A 157 1.94 -2.82 -9.61
N GLY A 158 3.19 -2.54 -9.28
CA GLY A 158 3.56 -1.91 -8.00
C GLY A 158 3.53 -2.84 -6.79
N ILE A 159 3.38 -4.15 -6.98
CA ILE A 159 3.35 -5.13 -5.88
C ILE A 159 4.73 -5.21 -5.24
N LEU A 160 4.79 -4.93 -3.94
CA LEU A 160 6.02 -4.98 -3.17
C LEU A 160 6.48 -6.43 -2.99
N GLY A 161 7.77 -6.67 -3.25
CA GLY A 161 8.36 -8.00 -3.13
C GLY A 161 8.00 -8.98 -4.25
N ALA A 162 7.23 -8.57 -5.25
CA ALA A 162 7.04 -9.37 -6.45
C ALA A 162 8.36 -9.39 -7.26
N GLY A 163 8.76 -10.58 -7.72
CA GLY A 163 9.81 -10.74 -8.72
C GLY A 163 9.40 -10.11 -10.05
N ALA A 164 10.33 -10.05 -11.01
CA ALA A 164 10.08 -9.53 -12.36
C ALA A 164 8.90 -10.23 -13.07
N ASP A 165 8.58 -11.45 -12.65
CA ASP A 165 7.52 -12.30 -13.21
C ASP A 165 6.17 -12.18 -12.49
N GLY A 166 6.05 -11.26 -11.51
CA GLY A 166 4.79 -11.02 -10.79
C GLY A 166 4.39 -12.12 -9.80
N ASP A 167 5.23 -13.14 -9.59
CA ASP A 167 4.96 -14.19 -8.62
C ASP A 167 5.29 -13.73 -7.19
N PHE A 168 4.29 -13.73 -6.32
CA PHE A 168 4.39 -13.28 -4.95
C PHE A 168 4.16 -14.47 -4.00
N SER A 169 5.25 -15.02 -3.47
CA SER A 169 5.18 -15.99 -2.38
C SER A 169 5.84 -15.43 -1.13
N VAL A 170 5.04 -14.92 -0.19
CA VAL A 170 5.52 -14.57 1.16
C VAL A 170 5.27 -15.74 2.09
N THR A 171 6.33 -16.29 2.64
CA THR A 171 6.22 -17.11 3.85
C THR A 171 6.34 -16.19 5.06
N LEU A 172 5.45 -16.35 6.04
CA LEU A 172 5.42 -15.65 7.34
C LEU A 172 6.76 -15.71 8.11
N SER A 173 7.74 -16.48 7.67
CA SER A 173 9.08 -16.59 8.23
C SER A 173 10.04 -15.48 7.77
N GLY A 174 9.59 -14.48 7.01
CA GLY A 174 10.43 -13.38 6.52
C GLY A 174 11.49 -13.79 5.49
N LYS A 175 11.47 -15.02 5.01
CA LYS A 175 12.33 -15.48 3.91
C LYS A 175 11.54 -15.36 2.62
N VAL A 176 11.91 -14.38 1.80
CA VAL A 176 11.49 -14.33 0.40
C VAL A 176 12.04 -15.58 -0.27
N LYS A 177 11.19 -16.52 -0.66
CA LYS A 177 11.60 -17.57 -1.60
C LYS A 177 11.68 -16.91 -2.97
N THR A 178 12.89 -16.58 -3.39
CA THR A 178 13.14 -16.35 -4.83
C THR A 178 12.81 -17.65 -5.55
N ALA A 179 11.95 -17.58 -6.57
CA ALA A 179 11.70 -18.70 -7.44
C ALA A 179 13.05 -19.23 -7.96
N ALA A 180 13.30 -20.50 -7.77
CA ALA A 180 14.51 -21.15 -8.26
C ALA A 180 14.53 -21.03 -9.79
N GLY A 181 15.41 -20.17 -10.32
CA GLY A 181 15.60 -20.05 -11.76
C GLY A 181 15.88 -18.64 -12.31
N THR A 182 15.73 -17.59 -11.54
CA THR A 182 16.06 -16.24 -12.02
C THR A 182 17.57 -16.00 -11.93
N HIS A 183 18.24 -15.82 -13.06
CA HIS A 183 19.60 -15.28 -13.13
C HIS A 183 19.60 -13.90 -12.46
N LEU A 184 20.32 -13.79 -11.34
CA LEU A 184 20.57 -12.51 -10.69
C LEU A 184 21.21 -11.55 -11.70
N THR A 185 20.73 -10.33 -11.78
CA THR A 185 21.39 -9.27 -12.53
C THR A 185 22.79 -9.02 -11.91
N ASP A 186 23.72 -8.45 -12.68
CA ASP A 186 25.08 -8.17 -12.19
C ASP A 186 25.06 -7.27 -10.94
N ALA A 187 24.12 -6.31 -10.88
CA ALA A 187 23.91 -5.47 -9.70
C ALA A 187 23.43 -6.28 -8.48
N GLN A 188 22.55 -7.25 -8.67
CA GLN A 188 22.07 -8.12 -7.59
C GLN A 188 23.17 -9.08 -7.10
N ARG A 189 24.04 -9.56 -8.00
CA ARG A 189 25.23 -10.35 -7.63
C ARG A 189 26.22 -9.55 -6.79
N LEU A 190 26.57 -8.34 -7.24
CA LEU A 190 27.45 -7.43 -6.51
C LEU A 190 26.90 -7.08 -5.13
N TRP A 191 25.59 -6.89 -5.02
CA TRP A 191 24.92 -6.64 -3.73
C TRP A 191 24.99 -7.84 -2.79
N ALA A 192 24.69 -9.03 -3.28
CA ALA A 192 24.75 -10.28 -2.51
C ALA A 192 26.20 -10.60 -2.06
N GLU A 193 27.20 -10.31 -2.89
CA GLU A 193 28.62 -10.45 -2.54
C GLU A 193 29.04 -9.43 -1.47
N ALA A 194 28.60 -8.18 -1.58
CA ALA A 194 28.87 -7.15 -0.58
C ALA A 194 28.24 -7.50 0.77
N GLU A 195 27.01 -7.99 0.77
CA GLU A 195 26.30 -8.43 1.99
C GLU A 195 26.98 -9.67 2.61
N ALA A 196 27.43 -10.63 1.81
CA ALA A 196 28.17 -11.80 2.28
C ALA A 196 29.54 -11.42 2.86
N LYS A 197 30.22 -10.42 2.29
CA LYS A 197 31.47 -9.86 2.83
C LYS A 197 31.24 -9.18 4.18
N THR A 198 30.18 -8.39 4.31
CA THR A 198 29.83 -7.70 5.57
C THR A 198 29.51 -8.69 6.69
N ARG A 199 28.83 -9.80 6.37
CA ARG A 199 28.57 -10.89 7.33
C ARG A 199 29.85 -11.63 7.76
N ARG A 200 30.84 -11.75 6.90
CA ARG A 200 32.16 -12.39 7.20
C ARG A 200 33.08 -11.46 7.99
N SER A 201 32.97 -10.15 7.86
CA SER A 201 33.84 -9.18 8.56
C SER A 201 33.39 -8.88 10.01
N GLY A 202 32.49 -9.71 10.58
CA GLY A 202 32.20 -9.68 12.00
C GLY A 202 31.60 -8.37 12.48
N ALA A 203 30.37 -8.08 12.07
CA ALA A 203 29.53 -7.19 12.86
C ALA A 203 29.39 -7.82 14.26
N VAL A 204 30.03 -7.20 15.23
CA VAL A 204 30.09 -7.66 16.63
C VAL A 204 28.66 -7.77 17.13
N ASP A 205 28.20 -8.99 17.44
CA ASP A 205 26.95 -9.26 18.13
C ASP A 205 26.98 -8.53 19.49
N PRO A 206 26.18 -7.49 19.70
CA PRO A 206 26.20 -6.73 20.96
C PRO A 206 25.81 -7.57 22.18
N ARG A 207 25.29 -8.79 22.01
CA ARG A 207 24.93 -9.72 23.07
C ARG A 207 26.12 -10.53 23.61
N ARG A 208 27.29 -10.51 22.97
CA ARG A 208 28.50 -11.23 23.43
C ARG A 208 29.36 -10.49 24.44
N ARG A 209 29.01 -9.27 24.84
CA ARG A 209 29.72 -8.52 25.89
C ARG A 209 28.91 -8.47 27.17
N ARG A 210 28.76 -9.58 27.85
CA ARG A 210 28.60 -9.64 29.32
C ARG A 210 29.03 -11.01 29.81
N LYS A 211 30.31 -11.19 30.08
CA LYS A 211 30.74 -12.09 31.16
C LYS A 211 30.80 -11.25 32.43
N PRO A 212 30.17 -11.67 33.54
CA PRO A 212 30.38 -11.03 34.82
C PRO A 212 31.78 -11.41 35.35
N LEU A 213 32.40 -10.45 36.03
CA LEU A 213 33.51 -10.69 36.96
C LEU A 213 33.02 -11.41 38.18
#